data_9592349a138c20ed03e962f41df758ad
#
_entry.id   9592349a138c20ed03e962f41df758ad
#
_cell.length_a   1.000
_cell.length_b   1.000
_cell.length_c   1.000
_cell.angle_alpha   90.00
_cell.angle_beta   90.00
_cell.angle_gamma   90.00
#
_symmetry.space_group_name_H-M   'P 1'
#
loop_
_entity.id
_entity.type
_entity.pdbx_description
1 polymer ?
#
loop_
_entity_poly.entity_id
_entity_poly.type
_entity_poly.pdbx_seq_one_letter_code
_entity_poly.pdbx_strand_id
1 'polypeptide(L)'
;MDGNRKRIDALMVSLGIAPSREKAKEMIKSGNVYLNGKVISKAGLLANACDIIEYKGETERYVSRGGLKLEKAVEVFKLDLNGYLCIDIGASTGGFTDCMLQNGAKKVYAVDSGSGQLSPVLERDPRVVNLEKTNFRYITEKEIPERADFASADVSFISLKHILPALSPLIKDGGSAVCLIKPQFEAGRENVGKKGVVKDSRIHIKVIENVCSYAVQAGFSVSALDFSPVKGPEGNIEYLVYLKKSEVQAPSAPDIAGVVDAAHARFKAGE
;
A
#
# COMPACT_ATOMS: atom_id res chain seq x y z
N MET A 1 -47.02 -5.53 11.80
CA MET A 1 -46.15 -4.36 11.55
C MET A 1 -44.86 -4.86 10.90
N ASP A 2 -44.87 -5.02 9.58
CA ASP A 2 -43.68 -5.46 8.82
C ASP A 2 -42.78 -4.25 8.58
N GLY A 3 -41.99 -3.92 9.62
CA GLY A 3 -41.03 -2.82 9.56
C GLY A 3 -39.86 -3.21 8.70
N ASN A 4 -39.76 -2.55 7.59
CA ASN A 4 -38.57 -2.22 6.76
C ASN A 4 -37.33 -3.13 6.96
N ARG A 5 -37.46 -4.44 6.72
CA ARG A 5 -36.35 -5.39 6.73
C ARG A 5 -35.42 -5.10 5.57
N LYS A 6 -34.13 -4.93 5.87
CA LYS A 6 -33.07 -4.73 4.87
C LYS A 6 -32.13 -5.94 4.87
N ARG A 7 -31.47 -6.15 3.75
CA ARG A 7 -30.42 -7.16 3.67
C ARG A 7 -29.28 -6.80 4.62
N ILE A 8 -28.75 -7.79 5.31
CA ILE A 8 -27.73 -7.56 6.33
C ILE A 8 -26.43 -6.98 5.75
N ASP A 9 -26.04 -7.37 4.53
CA ASP A 9 -24.90 -6.78 3.82
C ASP A 9 -25.08 -5.26 3.58
N ALA A 10 -26.30 -4.81 3.32
CA ALA A 10 -26.60 -3.39 3.15
C ALA A 10 -26.71 -2.65 4.49
N LEU A 11 -27.27 -3.32 5.54
CA LEU A 11 -27.32 -2.75 6.89
C LEU A 11 -25.93 -2.55 7.48
N MET A 12 -25.01 -3.51 7.31
CA MET A 12 -23.62 -3.38 7.78
C MET A 12 -22.94 -2.16 7.18
N VAL A 13 -23.20 -1.85 5.90
CA VAL A 13 -22.65 -0.64 5.28
C VAL A 13 -23.30 0.62 5.84
N SER A 14 -24.63 0.63 5.99
CA SER A 14 -25.34 1.80 6.53
C SER A 14 -25.01 2.10 7.99
N LEU A 15 -24.59 1.10 8.75
CA LEU A 15 -24.15 1.21 10.16
C LEU A 15 -22.64 1.46 10.29
N GLY A 16 -21.90 1.56 9.17
CA GLY A 16 -20.44 1.75 9.21
C GLY A 16 -19.64 0.54 9.67
N ILE A 17 -20.26 -0.65 9.80
CA ILE A 17 -19.60 -1.90 10.19
C ILE A 17 -18.72 -2.44 9.05
N ALA A 18 -19.11 -2.17 7.80
CA ALA A 18 -18.33 -2.55 6.62
C ALA A 18 -18.25 -1.38 5.63
N PRO A 19 -17.11 -1.18 4.95
CA PRO A 19 -16.92 -0.08 3.99
C PRO A 19 -17.70 -0.27 2.68
N SER A 20 -18.00 -1.51 2.31
CA SER A 20 -18.77 -1.86 1.10
C SER A 20 -19.59 -3.13 1.31
N ARG A 21 -20.57 -3.37 0.41
CA ARG A 21 -21.37 -4.60 0.46
C ARG A 21 -20.56 -5.85 0.15
N GLU A 22 -19.56 -5.74 -0.70
CA GLU A 22 -18.61 -6.82 -1.01
C GLU A 22 -17.83 -7.18 0.25
N LYS A 23 -17.32 -6.19 0.96
CA LYS A 23 -16.60 -6.42 2.23
C LYS A 23 -17.51 -6.99 3.30
N ALA A 24 -18.76 -6.52 3.41
CA ALA A 24 -19.76 -7.11 4.31
C ALA A 24 -19.98 -8.60 4.02
N LYS A 25 -20.04 -9.00 2.73
CA LYS A 25 -20.16 -10.41 2.34
C LYS A 25 -18.95 -11.24 2.77
N GLU A 26 -17.74 -10.71 2.60
CA GLU A 26 -16.51 -11.37 3.06
C GLU A 26 -16.50 -11.55 4.58
N MET A 27 -16.83 -10.50 5.33
CA MET A 27 -16.92 -10.53 6.79
C MET A 27 -17.97 -11.56 7.28
N ILE A 28 -19.11 -11.67 6.59
CA ILE A 28 -20.13 -12.69 6.91
C ILE A 28 -19.61 -14.09 6.58
N LYS A 29 -18.96 -14.27 5.43
CA LYS A 29 -18.40 -15.54 4.99
C LYS A 29 -17.28 -16.03 5.91
N SER A 30 -16.52 -15.13 6.55
CA SER A 30 -15.49 -15.50 7.53
C SER A 30 -16.05 -16.02 8.86
N GLY A 31 -17.38 -15.98 9.06
CA GLY A 31 -18.04 -16.49 10.26
C GLY A 31 -17.91 -15.58 11.50
N ASN A 32 -17.48 -14.34 11.33
CA ASN A 32 -17.23 -13.40 12.42
C ASN A 32 -18.35 -12.34 12.59
N VAL A 33 -19.44 -12.45 11.82
CA VAL A 33 -20.60 -11.55 11.97
C VAL A 33 -21.69 -12.24 12.76
N TYR A 34 -22.21 -11.55 13.76
CA TYR A 34 -23.26 -12.01 14.66
C TYR A 34 -24.51 -11.13 14.51
N LEU A 35 -25.68 -11.73 14.44
CA LEU A 35 -26.99 -11.08 14.51
C LEU A 35 -27.68 -11.52 15.78
N ASN A 36 -27.95 -10.59 16.69
CA ASN A 36 -28.53 -10.87 18.01
C ASN A 36 -27.81 -12.01 18.74
N GLY A 37 -26.47 -11.97 18.73
CA GLY A 37 -25.60 -12.95 19.37
C GLY A 37 -25.44 -14.29 18.65
N LYS A 38 -26.07 -14.50 17.47
CA LYS A 38 -25.92 -15.73 16.67
C LYS A 38 -25.11 -15.48 15.43
N VAL A 39 -24.11 -16.34 15.18
CA VAL A 39 -23.30 -16.29 13.94
C VAL A 39 -24.20 -16.43 12.71
N ILE A 40 -23.93 -15.60 11.70
CA ILE A 40 -24.61 -15.67 10.41
C ILE A 40 -23.61 -16.02 9.29
N SER A 41 -24.11 -16.75 8.28
CA SER A 41 -23.32 -17.17 7.11
C SER A 41 -23.89 -16.72 5.77
N LYS A 42 -25.08 -16.08 5.78
CA LYS A 42 -25.79 -15.66 4.56
C LYS A 42 -25.92 -14.14 4.49
N ALA A 43 -25.21 -13.52 3.56
CA ALA A 43 -25.24 -12.06 3.35
C ALA A 43 -26.59 -11.50 2.91
N GLY A 44 -27.45 -12.34 2.33
CA GLY A 44 -28.81 -11.99 1.93
C GLY A 44 -29.85 -12.07 3.04
N LEU A 45 -29.48 -12.45 4.26
CA LEU A 45 -30.39 -12.51 5.40
C LEU A 45 -31.04 -11.13 5.62
N LEU A 46 -32.34 -11.14 5.90
CA LEU A 46 -33.07 -9.90 6.21
C LEU A 46 -33.04 -9.64 7.71
N ALA A 47 -32.67 -8.45 8.09
CA ALA A 47 -32.64 -7.97 9.47
C ALA A 47 -33.40 -6.66 9.61
N ASN A 48 -33.89 -6.39 10.80
CA ASN A 48 -34.57 -5.12 11.13
C ASN A 48 -33.57 -4.08 11.60
N ALA A 49 -33.95 -2.82 11.56
CA ALA A 49 -33.08 -1.73 12.04
C ALA A 49 -32.79 -1.80 13.57
N CYS A 50 -33.60 -2.53 14.34
CA CYS A 50 -33.40 -2.73 15.77
C CYS A 50 -32.59 -3.99 16.10
N ASP A 51 -32.23 -4.80 15.12
CA ASP A 51 -31.38 -5.98 15.34
C ASP A 51 -29.94 -5.56 15.64
N ILE A 52 -29.31 -6.23 16.58
CA ILE A 52 -27.91 -5.99 16.96
C ILE A 52 -27.01 -6.76 16.01
N ILE A 53 -26.21 -6.05 15.23
CA ILE A 53 -25.19 -6.63 14.36
C ILE A 53 -23.81 -6.36 14.97
N GLU A 54 -23.07 -7.42 15.25
CA GLU A 54 -21.72 -7.35 15.80
C GLU A 54 -20.74 -8.02 14.84
N TYR A 55 -19.60 -7.38 14.63
CA TYR A 55 -18.45 -8.00 13.98
C TYR A 55 -17.38 -8.33 15.03
N LYS A 56 -17.02 -9.62 15.17
CA LYS A 56 -16.02 -10.11 16.14
C LYS A 56 -14.75 -10.63 15.45
N GLY A 57 -14.57 -10.29 14.17
CA GLY A 57 -13.31 -10.54 13.47
C GLY A 57 -12.29 -9.44 13.72
N GLU A 58 -11.08 -9.66 13.25
CA GLU A 58 -10.07 -8.60 13.24
C GLU A 58 -10.54 -7.47 12.34
N THR A 59 -10.60 -6.27 12.88
CA THR A 59 -10.81 -5.06 12.08
C THR A 59 -9.54 -4.81 11.28
N GLU A 60 -9.66 -4.65 9.96
CA GLU A 60 -8.51 -4.25 9.17
C GLU A 60 -7.97 -2.93 9.72
N ARG A 61 -6.70 -2.93 10.08
CA ARG A 61 -6.02 -1.76 10.67
C ARG A 61 -5.99 -0.57 9.70
N TYR A 62 -5.98 -0.87 8.39
CA TYR A 62 -5.94 0.10 7.30
C TYR A 62 -7.07 -0.16 6.32
N VAL A 63 -7.42 0.84 5.51
CA VAL A 63 -8.46 0.74 4.48
C VAL A 63 -8.17 -0.34 3.42
N SER A 64 -6.94 -0.85 3.36
CA SER A 64 -6.55 -2.02 2.57
C SER A 64 -5.29 -2.69 3.13
N ARG A 65 -5.04 -3.95 2.74
CA ARG A 65 -3.82 -4.71 3.10
C ARG A 65 -2.51 -4.03 2.69
N GLY A 66 -2.59 -3.07 1.73
CA GLY A 66 -1.43 -2.26 1.34
C GLY A 66 -0.80 -1.55 2.54
N GLY A 67 -1.60 -1.04 3.47
CA GLY A 67 -1.10 -0.36 4.67
C GLY A 67 -0.11 -1.17 5.50
N LEU A 68 -0.27 -2.50 5.57
CA LEU A 68 0.65 -3.40 6.27
C LEU A 68 2.08 -3.40 5.67
N LYS A 69 2.21 -3.12 4.37
CA LYS A 69 3.51 -3.05 3.71
C LYS A 69 4.28 -1.81 4.17
N LEU A 70 3.61 -0.66 4.18
CA LEU A 70 4.24 0.58 4.66
C LEU A 70 4.45 0.54 6.17
N GLU A 71 3.54 -0.03 6.93
CA GLU A 71 3.70 -0.25 8.38
C GLU A 71 5.00 -0.99 8.68
N LYS A 72 5.26 -2.11 7.99
CA LYS A 72 6.53 -2.82 8.14
C LYS A 72 7.72 -1.92 7.83
N ALA A 73 7.66 -1.11 6.77
CA ALA A 73 8.74 -0.18 6.45
C ALA A 73 8.94 0.87 7.56
N VAL A 74 7.86 1.42 8.12
CA VAL A 74 7.90 2.35 9.26
C VAL A 74 8.62 1.72 10.45
N GLU A 75 8.27 0.47 10.78
CA GLU A 75 8.84 -0.25 11.92
C GLU A 75 10.33 -0.59 11.69
N VAL A 76 10.66 -1.25 10.57
CA VAL A 76 12.02 -1.78 10.35
C VAL A 76 13.03 -0.69 10.00
N PHE A 77 12.60 0.37 9.31
CA PHE A 77 13.45 1.50 8.96
C PHE A 77 13.39 2.63 10.00
N LYS A 78 12.59 2.46 11.07
CA LYS A 78 12.40 3.41 12.18
C LYS A 78 12.02 4.80 11.67
N LEU A 79 11.01 4.85 10.81
CA LEU A 79 10.56 6.12 10.22
C LEU A 79 9.67 6.86 11.21
N ASP A 80 9.92 8.15 11.36
CA ASP A 80 9.01 9.09 12.03
C ASP A 80 8.34 9.96 10.97
N LEU A 81 7.02 9.84 10.84
CA LEU A 81 6.22 10.59 9.86
C LEU A 81 5.42 11.72 10.53
N ASN A 82 5.60 11.94 11.83
CA ASN A 82 4.85 12.92 12.57
C ASN A 82 5.08 14.35 12.04
N GLY A 83 3.99 15.01 11.69
CA GLY A 83 4.01 16.36 11.12
C GLY A 83 4.53 16.47 9.68
N TYR A 84 4.79 15.34 9.00
CA TYR A 84 5.33 15.33 7.64
C TYR A 84 4.26 15.63 6.59
N LEU A 85 4.68 16.32 5.54
CA LEU A 85 3.99 16.37 4.26
C LEU A 85 4.45 15.17 3.43
N CYS A 86 3.50 14.35 2.99
CA CYS A 86 3.78 13.08 2.32
C CYS A 86 3.17 13.03 0.91
N ILE A 87 3.75 12.17 0.06
CA ILE A 87 3.21 11.81 -1.26
C ILE A 87 3.00 10.29 -1.27
N ASP A 88 1.81 9.83 -1.65
CA ASP A 88 1.49 8.42 -1.91
C ASP A 88 1.34 8.19 -3.40
N ILE A 89 2.26 7.45 -4.01
CA ILE A 89 2.31 7.22 -5.46
C ILE A 89 1.74 5.84 -5.75
N GLY A 90 0.60 5.81 -6.46
CA GLY A 90 -0.20 4.61 -6.67
C GLY A 90 -1.11 4.35 -5.45
N ALA A 91 -1.80 5.39 -5.00
CA ALA A 91 -2.57 5.36 -3.77
C ALA A 91 -3.69 4.30 -3.78
N SER A 92 -4.31 4.04 -4.93
CA SER A 92 -5.39 3.06 -5.07
C SER A 92 -6.47 3.26 -3.99
N THR A 93 -6.80 2.25 -3.19
CA THR A 93 -7.75 2.38 -2.06
C THR A 93 -7.25 3.27 -0.93
N GLY A 94 -5.95 3.60 -0.88
CA GLY A 94 -5.36 4.48 0.12
C GLY A 94 -4.72 3.78 1.31
N GLY A 95 -4.29 2.52 1.16
CA GLY A 95 -3.68 1.79 2.27
C GLY A 95 -2.41 2.45 2.80
N PHE A 96 -1.55 2.96 1.92
CA PHE A 96 -0.34 3.69 2.32
C PHE A 96 -0.67 5.08 2.86
N THR A 97 -1.61 5.79 2.22
CA THR A 97 -2.14 7.07 2.71
C THR A 97 -2.64 6.94 4.16
N ASP A 98 -3.48 5.94 4.44
CA ASP A 98 -4.02 5.68 5.78
C ASP A 98 -2.91 5.36 6.79
N CYS A 99 -1.93 4.55 6.40
CA CYS A 99 -0.77 4.26 7.24
C CYS A 99 0.02 5.53 7.58
N MET A 100 0.27 6.41 6.62
CA MET A 100 0.96 7.68 6.86
C MET A 100 0.17 8.60 7.81
N LEU A 101 -1.15 8.70 7.63
CA LEU A 101 -2.01 9.51 8.49
C LEU A 101 -2.08 8.99 9.92
N GLN A 102 -2.13 7.66 10.11
CA GLN A 102 -2.10 7.03 11.43
C GLN A 102 -0.73 7.19 12.12
N ASN A 103 0.36 7.35 11.35
CA ASN A 103 1.69 7.68 11.86
C ASN A 103 1.95 9.19 11.95
N GLY A 104 0.90 10.02 11.95
CA GLY A 104 1.01 11.44 12.27
C GLY A 104 1.31 12.37 11.10
N ALA A 105 1.25 11.92 9.86
CA ALA A 105 1.42 12.81 8.71
C ALA A 105 0.38 13.95 8.75
N LYS A 106 0.87 15.18 8.55
CA LYS A 106 0.00 16.38 8.55
C LYS A 106 -0.78 16.56 7.26
N LYS A 107 -0.24 16.02 6.14
CA LYS A 107 -0.84 16.13 4.81
C LYS A 107 -0.31 15.02 3.91
N VAL A 108 -1.19 14.43 3.10
CA VAL A 108 -0.83 13.40 2.12
C VAL A 108 -1.42 13.74 0.76
N TYR A 109 -0.59 13.86 -0.25
CA TYR A 109 -1.01 13.87 -1.65
C TYR A 109 -1.15 12.44 -2.14
N ALA A 110 -2.37 11.96 -2.28
CA ALA A 110 -2.69 10.62 -2.77
C ALA A 110 -2.83 10.66 -4.30
N VAL A 111 -1.81 10.16 -5.01
CA VAL A 111 -1.73 10.23 -6.48
C VAL A 111 -2.01 8.87 -7.09
N ASP A 112 -2.99 8.80 -8.00
CA ASP A 112 -3.29 7.59 -8.75
C ASP A 112 -3.71 7.90 -10.20
N SER A 113 -3.35 7.01 -11.12
CA SER A 113 -3.77 7.10 -12.52
C SER A 113 -5.22 6.65 -12.76
N GLY A 114 -5.79 5.87 -11.85
CA GLY A 114 -7.18 5.45 -11.84
C GLY A 114 -8.13 6.55 -11.35
N SER A 115 -9.40 6.20 -11.16
CA SER A 115 -10.40 7.11 -10.62
C SER A 115 -11.44 6.38 -9.79
N GLY A 116 -11.95 7.03 -8.72
CA GLY A 116 -12.96 6.49 -7.83
C GLY A 116 -12.43 5.29 -7.03
N GLN A 117 -11.15 5.26 -6.74
CA GLN A 117 -10.51 4.15 -6.02
C GLN A 117 -10.28 4.47 -4.56
N LEU A 118 -9.98 5.73 -4.24
CA LEU A 118 -9.66 6.13 -2.88
C LEU A 118 -10.86 5.88 -1.95
N SER A 119 -10.59 5.34 -0.78
CA SER A 119 -11.63 5.07 0.23
C SER A 119 -12.38 6.36 0.59
N PRO A 120 -13.73 6.33 0.67
CA PRO A 120 -14.53 7.49 1.04
C PRO A 120 -14.17 8.11 2.40
N VAL A 121 -13.56 7.33 3.30
CA VAL A 121 -13.08 7.83 4.59
C VAL A 121 -11.88 8.76 4.37
N LEU A 122 -10.97 8.38 3.49
CA LEU A 122 -9.78 9.17 3.16
C LEU A 122 -10.12 10.38 2.27
N GLU A 123 -11.07 10.24 1.34
CA GLU A 123 -11.53 11.37 0.52
C GLU A 123 -12.10 12.52 1.37
N ARG A 124 -12.66 12.21 2.54
CA ARG A 124 -13.24 13.19 3.47
C ARG A 124 -12.25 13.71 4.51
N ASP A 125 -11.07 13.11 4.61
CA ASP A 125 -10.06 13.57 5.57
C ASP A 125 -9.42 14.86 5.04
N PRO A 126 -9.50 15.98 5.77
CA PRO A 126 -8.97 17.28 5.32
C PRO A 126 -7.46 17.30 5.13
N ARG A 127 -6.75 16.28 5.63
CA ARG A 127 -5.31 16.11 5.44
C ARG A 127 -4.96 15.46 4.10
N VAL A 128 -5.94 14.89 3.37
CA VAL A 128 -5.72 14.18 2.10
C VAL A 128 -6.05 15.08 0.93
N VAL A 129 -5.12 15.18 -0.01
CA VAL A 129 -5.35 15.78 -1.32
C VAL A 129 -5.42 14.64 -2.34
N ASN A 130 -6.64 14.33 -2.82
CA ASN A 130 -6.85 13.28 -3.81
C ASN A 130 -6.50 13.77 -5.22
N LEU A 131 -5.48 13.18 -5.83
CA LEU A 131 -5.00 13.46 -7.19
C LEU A 131 -5.20 12.22 -8.09
N GLU A 132 -6.43 11.78 -8.24
CA GLU A 132 -6.81 10.73 -9.19
C GLU A 132 -6.69 11.18 -10.66
N LYS A 133 -6.72 10.24 -11.60
CA LYS A 133 -6.50 10.46 -13.04
C LYS A 133 -5.18 11.16 -13.35
N THR A 134 -4.22 11.05 -12.44
CA THR A 134 -2.93 11.73 -12.50
C THR A 134 -1.81 10.73 -12.73
N ASN A 135 -1.14 10.83 -13.87
CA ASN A 135 0.01 9.98 -14.14
C ASN A 135 1.26 10.61 -13.52
N PHE A 136 1.78 9.95 -12.49
CA PHE A 136 2.91 10.47 -11.71
C PHE A 136 4.17 10.78 -12.53
N ARG A 137 4.37 10.14 -13.69
CA ARG A 137 5.51 10.44 -14.59
C ARG A 137 5.56 11.88 -15.07
N TYR A 138 4.43 12.54 -15.09
CA TYR A 138 4.27 13.89 -15.64
C TYR A 138 3.87 14.92 -14.58
N ILE A 139 3.88 14.50 -13.32
CA ILE A 139 3.54 15.37 -12.19
C ILE A 139 4.62 16.45 -12.00
N THR A 140 4.16 17.62 -11.62
CA THR A 140 5.04 18.78 -11.42
C THR A 140 4.65 19.54 -10.16
N GLU A 141 5.36 20.63 -9.88
CA GLU A 141 5.03 21.55 -8.77
C GLU A 141 3.65 22.25 -8.95
N LYS A 142 2.99 22.08 -10.12
CA LYS A 142 1.60 22.58 -10.30
C LYS A 142 0.59 21.74 -9.53
N GLU A 143 0.77 20.43 -9.53
CA GLU A 143 -0.11 19.48 -8.84
C GLU A 143 0.32 19.34 -7.36
N ILE A 144 1.63 19.38 -7.09
CA ILE A 144 2.20 19.30 -5.74
C ILE A 144 3.12 20.51 -5.51
N PRO A 145 2.57 21.63 -5.06
CA PRO A 145 3.34 22.89 -4.95
C PRO A 145 4.34 22.93 -3.78
N GLU A 146 4.24 21.99 -2.86
CA GLU A 146 5.09 21.90 -1.69
C GLU A 146 6.00 20.68 -1.79
N ARG A 147 7.31 20.82 -1.56
CA ARG A 147 8.21 19.67 -1.48
C ARG A 147 7.88 18.82 -0.26
N ALA A 148 7.78 17.53 -0.45
CA ALA A 148 7.44 16.57 0.59
C ALA A 148 8.63 16.19 1.46
N ASP A 149 8.36 15.87 2.72
CA ASP A 149 9.31 15.30 3.66
C ASP A 149 9.52 13.80 3.39
N PHE A 150 8.45 13.13 2.95
CA PHE A 150 8.43 11.69 2.71
C PHE A 150 7.55 11.34 1.50
N ALA A 151 7.90 10.27 0.79
CA ALA A 151 7.03 9.67 -0.20
C ALA A 151 6.98 8.15 -0.07
N SER A 152 5.87 7.57 -0.51
CA SER A 152 5.75 6.13 -0.75
C SER A 152 5.39 5.86 -2.21
N ALA A 153 5.80 4.70 -2.75
CA ALA A 153 5.42 4.27 -4.09
C ALA A 153 5.04 2.78 -4.11
N ASP A 154 3.76 2.50 -4.39
CA ASP A 154 3.21 1.16 -4.65
C ASP A 154 2.55 1.12 -6.02
N VAL A 155 3.34 1.22 -7.09
CA VAL A 155 2.87 1.31 -8.48
C VAL A 155 2.77 -0.06 -9.13
N SER A 156 1.86 -0.21 -10.10
CA SER A 156 1.66 -1.42 -10.88
C SER A 156 1.80 -1.15 -12.38
N PHE A 157 2.30 -2.14 -13.13
CA PHE A 157 2.47 -2.10 -14.59
C PHE A 157 3.46 -1.04 -15.09
N ILE A 158 4.32 -0.55 -14.22
CA ILE A 158 5.36 0.44 -14.53
C ILE A 158 6.60 0.18 -13.66
N SER A 159 7.79 0.41 -14.22
CA SER A 159 9.05 0.35 -13.48
C SER A 159 9.29 1.63 -12.69
N LEU A 160 9.91 1.50 -11.51
CA LEU A 160 10.39 2.60 -10.68
C LEU A 160 11.39 3.50 -11.42
N LYS A 161 12.06 2.98 -12.47
CA LYS A 161 12.90 3.78 -13.39
C LYS A 161 12.20 5.03 -13.92
N HIS A 162 10.87 4.95 -14.10
CA HIS A 162 10.07 6.04 -14.64
C HIS A 162 9.42 6.93 -13.57
N ILE A 163 9.41 6.46 -12.32
CA ILE A 163 8.81 7.17 -11.17
C ILE A 163 9.85 8.01 -10.43
N LEU A 164 11.04 7.44 -10.17
CA LEU A 164 12.05 8.08 -9.35
C LEU A 164 12.56 9.43 -9.89
N PRO A 165 12.75 9.61 -11.23
CA PRO A 165 13.13 10.92 -11.76
C PRO A 165 12.06 12.02 -11.55
N ALA A 166 10.76 11.66 -11.62
CA ALA A 166 9.67 12.58 -11.35
C ALA A 166 9.50 12.88 -9.86
N LEU A 167 9.83 11.91 -9.00
CA LEU A 167 9.74 12.06 -7.56
C LEU A 167 10.86 12.98 -7.00
N SER A 168 12.06 12.86 -7.51
CA SER A 168 13.24 13.53 -6.94
C SER A 168 13.05 15.05 -6.75
N PRO A 169 12.56 15.83 -7.71
CA PRO A 169 12.37 17.28 -7.50
C PRO A 169 11.29 17.61 -6.46
N LEU A 170 10.35 16.70 -6.20
CA LEU A 170 9.23 16.91 -5.27
C LEU A 170 9.58 16.56 -3.82
N ILE A 171 10.75 15.98 -3.56
CA ILE A 171 11.25 15.67 -2.22
C ILE A 171 12.23 16.73 -1.77
N LYS A 172 12.13 17.16 -0.51
CA LYS A 172 13.10 18.05 0.15
C LYS A 172 14.48 17.41 0.19
N ASP A 173 15.52 18.23 0.20
CA ASP A 173 16.86 17.75 0.54
C ASP A 173 16.86 17.19 1.97
N GLY A 174 17.41 15.99 2.15
CA GLY A 174 17.29 15.23 3.40
C GLY A 174 15.97 14.49 3.59
N GLY A 175 14.98 14.72 2.75
CA GLY A 175 13.74 13.94 2.74
C GLY A 175 13.95 12.50 2.24
N SER A 176 12.92 11.68 2.31
CA SER A 176 13.07 10.25 2.06
C SER A 176 11.88 9.63 1.32
N ALA A 177 12.07 8.41 0.83
CA ALA A 177 11.01 7.65 0.20
C ALA A 177 11.11 6.15 0.55
N VAL A 178 9.94 5.47 0.58
CA VAL A 178 9.84 4.01 0.58
C VAL A 178 9.18 3.58 -0.71
N CYS A 179 9.87 2.79 -1.52
CA CYS A 179 9.31 2.26 -2.75
C CYS A 179 9.14 0.74 -2.66
N LEU A 180 8.01 0.25 -3.17
CA LEU A 180 7.77 -1.17 -3.31
C LEU A 180 8.36 -1.66 -4.64
N ILE A 181 9.35 -2.54 -4.56
CA ILE A 181 9.95 -3.20 -5.72
C ILE A 181 9.12 -4.43 -6.03
N LYS A 182 8.53 -4.44 -7.22
CA LYS A 182 7.69 -5.55 -7.71
C LYS A 182 8.43 -6.25 -8.85
N PRO A 183 9.04 -7.43 -8.62
CA PRO A 183 9.85 -8.11 -9.63
C PRO A 183 9.11 -8.31 -10.95
N GLN A 184 7.81 -8.56 -10.93
CA GLN A 184 7.00 -8.78 -12.13
C GLN A 184 6.90 -7.56 -13.06
N PHE A 185 7.18 -6.34 -12.55
CA PHE A 185 7.15 -5.11 -13.35
C PHE A 185 8.54 -4.55 -13.67
N GLU A 186 9.59 -5.19 -13.11
CA GLU A 186 10.99 -4.76 -13.25
C GLU A 186 11.86 -5.75 -14.05
N ALA A 187 11.50 -7.04 -14.06
CA ALA A 187 12.37 -8.12 -14.55
C ALA A 187 12.43 -8.28 -16.09
N GLY A 188 11.54 -7.60 -16.83
CA GLY A 188 11.34 -7.89 -18.25
C GLY A 188 10.41 -9.11 -18.47
N ARG A 189 9.71 -9.11 -19.60
CA ARG A 189 8.66 -10.12 -19.90
C ARG A 189 9.20 -11.54 -19.95
N GLU A 190 10.43 -11.73 -20.40
CA GLU A 190 11.12 -13.03 -20.54
C GLU A 190 11.35 -13.71 -19.19
N ASN A 191 11.42 -12.96 -18.13
CA ASN A 191 11.67 -13.45 -16.76
C ASN A 191 10.39 -13.64 -15.93
N VAL A 192 9.24 -13.30 -16.50
CA VAL A 192 7.94 -13.44 -15.84
C VAL A 192 7.26 -14.72 -16.31
N GLY A 193 6.96 -15.60 -15.36
CA GLY A 193 6.30 -16.88 -15.65
C GLY A 193 4.86 -16.70 -16.18
N LYS A 194 4.29 -17.77 -16.76
CA LYS A 194 2.94 -17.78 -17.37
C LYS A 194 1.81 -17.25 -16.44
N LYS A 195 1.99 -17.33 -15.12
CA LYS A 195 1.05 -16.84 -14.11
C LYS A 195 1.38 -15.43 -13.60
N GLY A 196 2.26 -14.69 -14.27
CA GLY A 196 2.65 -13.35 -13.82
C GLY A 196 3.60 -13.34 -12.63
N VAL A 197 4.25 -14.47 -12.29
CA VAL A 197 5.10 -14.59 -11.09
C VAL A 197 6.56 -14.79 -11.47
N VAL A 198 7.44 -14.00 -10.85
CA VAL A 198 8.90 -14.19 -10.87
C VAL A 198 9.29 -15.07 -9.68
N LYS A 199 9.90 -16.23 -9.94
CA LYS A 199 10.23 -17.21 -8.89
C LYS A 199 11.73 -17.36 -8.61
N ASP A 200 12.58 -17.05 -9.60
CA ASP A 200 14.03 -17.22 -9.48
C ASP A 200 14.62 -16.11 -8.62
N SER A 201 15.24 -16.49 -7.49
CA SER A 201 15.88 -15.56 -6.56
C SER A 201 17.00 -14.73 -7.22
N ARG A 202 17.69 -15.26 -8.21
CA ARG A 202 18.74 -14.54 -8.96
C ARG A 202 18.13 -13.38 -9.76
N ILE A 203 16.92 -13.56 -10.29
CA ILE A 203 16.19 -12.48 -10.97
C ILE A 203 15.74 -11.43 -9.98
N HIS A 204 15.28 -11.82 -8.77
CA HIS A 204 14.96 -10.87 -7.72
C HIS A 204 16.18 -10.03 -7.33
N ILE A 205 17.35 -10.64 -7.13
CA ILE A 205 18.60 -9.92 -6.84
C ILE A 205 18.87 -8.89 -7.96
N LYS A 206 18.85 -9.33 -9.22
CA LYS A 206 19.12 -8.46 -10.37
C LYS A 206 18.13 -7.29 -10.49
N VAL A 207 16.86 -7.54 -10.22
CA VAL A 207 15.81 -6.50 -10.19
C VAL A 207 16.12 -5.47 -9.11
N ILE A 208 16.45 -5.90 -7.89
CA ILE A 208 16.75 -4.99 -6.79
C ILE A 208 17.99 -4.16 -7.10
N GLU A 209 19.07 -4.77 -7.63
CA GLU A 209 20.28 -4.06 -8.07
C GLU A 209 19.96 -2.97 -9.11
N ASN A 210 19.10 -3.29 -10.10
CA ASN A 210 18.70 -2.34 -11.11
C ASN A 210 17.93 -1.16 -10.50
N VAL A 211 16.97 -1.44 -9.59
CA VAL A 211 16.20 -0.39 -8.91
C VAL A 211 17.09 0.49 -8.04
N CYS A 212 18.06 -0.08 -7.33
CA CYS A 212 19.06 0.67 -6.56
C CYS A 212 19.86 1.61 -7.50
N SER A 213 20.26 1.13 -8.67
CA SER A 213 20.94 1.94 -9.68
C SER A 213 20.05 3.10 -10.18
N TYR A 214 18.76 2.85 -10.44
CA TYR A 214 17.81 3.91 -10.84
C TYR A 214 17.64 4.96 -9.74
N ALA A 215 17.61 4.53 -8.49
CA ALA A 215 17.51 5.45 -7.35
C ALA A 215 18.72 6.38 -7.28
N VAL A 216 19.93 5.84 -7.41
CA VAL A 216 21.17 6.63 -7.43
C VAL A 216 21.18 7.63 -8.60
N GLN A 217 20.80 7.18 -9.80
CA GLN A 217 20.71 8.05 -10.99
C GLN A 217 19.68 9.18 -10.82
N ALA A 218 18.64 8.95 -10.01
CA ALA A 218 17.62 9.96 -9.69
C ALA A 218 18.01 10.88 -8.51
N GLY A 219 19.21 10.76 -7.95
CA GLY A 219 19.70 11.60 -6.85
C GLY A 219 19.29 11.13 -5.46
N PHE A 220 18.98 9.83 -5.30
CA PHE A 220 18.74 9.22 -4.01
C PHE A 220 19.91 8.31 -3.59
N SER A 221 20.16 8.20 -2.30
CA SER A 221 20.97 7.15 -1.71
C SER A 221 20.08 6.01 -1.22
N VAL A 222 20.51 4.75 -1.41
CA VAL A 222 19.83 3.57 -0.89
C VAL A 222 20.26 3.36 0.56
N SER A 223 19.33 3.55 1.50
CA SER A 223 19.63 3.51 2.93
C SER A 223 19.33 2.16 3.58
N ALA A 224 18.31 1.45 3.13
CA ALA A 224 17.95 0.12 3.64
C ALA A 224 17.09 -0.64 2.63
N LEU A 225 17.01 -1.96 2.84
CA LEU A 225 16.21 -2.89 2.05
C LEU A 225 15.58 -3.92 2.98
N ASP A 226 14.32 -4.29 2.72
CA ASP A 226 13.63 -5.41 3.35
C ASP A 226 12.59 -5.97 2.36
N PHE A 227 11.82 -6.97 2.75
CA PHE A 227 10.74 -7.53 1.95
C PHE A 227 9.37 -7.23 2.55
N SER A 228 8.34 -7.17 1.70
CA SER A 228 6.94 -6.97 2.11
C SER A 228 6.46 -8.10 3.03
N PRO A 229 5.66 -7.82 4.08
CA PRO A 229 5.11 -8.86 4.95
C PRO A 229 4.05 -9.72 4.26
N VAL A 230 3.54 -9.26 3.12
CA VAL A 230 2.50 -9.93 2.33
C VAL A 230 2.92 -10.05 0.87
N LYS A 231 2.56 -11.15 0.22
CA LYS A 231 2.74 -11.33 -1.23
C LYS A 231 1.77 -10.41 -2.01
N GLY A 232 2.16 -10.03 -3.22
CA GLY A 232 1.27 -9.39 -4.18
C GLY A 232 0.09 -10.28 -4.59
N PRO A 233 -0.93 -9.74 -5.28
CA PRO A 233 -2.17 -10.47 -5.62
C PRO A 233 -1.93 -11.80 -6.33
N GLU A 234 -0.95 -11.85 -7.25
CA GLU A 234 -0.60 -13.05 -8.02
C GLU A 234 0.38 -13.99 -7.28
N GLY A 235 0.77 -13.63 -6.04
CA GLY A 235 1.69 -14.40 -5.23
C GLY A 235 3.17 -14.02 -5.38
N ASN A 236 3.48 -12.90 -6.04
CA ASN A 236 4.84 -12.38 -6.12
C ASN A 236 5.36 -11.93 -4.75
N ILE A 237 6.63 -12.24 -4.48
CA ILE A 237 7.38 -11.61 -3.39
C ILE A 237 7.71 -10.19 -3.83
N GLU A 238 7.48 -9.22 -2.95
CA GLU A 238 7.73 -7.80 -3.18
C GLU A 238 8.72 -7.29 -2.14
N TYR A 239 9.51 -6.27 -2.48
CA TYR A 239 10.55 -5.76 -1.60
C TYR A 239 10.34 -4.28 -1.28
N LEU A 240 10.82 -3.85 -0.13
CA LEU A 240 10.74 -2.48 0.37
C LEU A 240 12.14 -1.86 0.30
N VAL A 241 12.32 -0.81 -0.48
CA VAL A 241 13.57 -0.06 -0.51
C VAL A 241 13.36 1.31 0.14
N TYR A 242 14.24 1.65 1.08
CA TYR A 242 14.28 2.94 1.74
C TYR A 242 15.34 3.83 1.11
N LEU A 243 14.91 4.96 0.62
CA LEU A 243 15.69 5.93 -0.13
C LEU A 243 15.79 7.25 0.64
N LYS A 244 16.94 7.89 0.63
CA LYS A 244 17.13 9.26 1.13
C LYS A 244 17.57 10.18 0.01
N LYS A 245 16.97 11.35 -0.09
CA LYS A 245 17.45 12.38 -0.99
C LYS A 245 18.67 13.05 -0.35
N SER A 246 19.85 12.62 -0.76
CA SER A 246 21.12 13.08 -0.24
C SER A 246 22.20 12.88 -1.29
N GLU A 247 23.11 13.84 -1.41
CA GLU A 247 24.33 13.71 -2.23
C GLU A 247 25.33 12.73 -1.61
N VAL A 248 25.18 12.45 -0.32
CA VAL A 248 26.06 11.52 0.41
C VAL A 248 25.50 10.10 0.26
N GLN A 249 26.27 9.23 -0.35
CA GLN A 249 25.92 7.80 -0.43
C GLN A 249 25.85 7.20 0.98
N ALA A 250 24.94 6.23 1.17
CA ALA A 250 24.87 5.46 2.40
C ALA A 250 26.23 4.78 2.68
N PRO A 251 26.64 4.68 3.95
CA PRO A 251 27.97 4.16 4.33
C PRO A 251 28.19 2.69 3.96
N SER A 252 27.15 1.94 3.67
CA SER A 252 27.21 0.56 3.18
C SER A 252 26.05 0.24 2.24
N ALA A 253 26.30 -0.56 1.22
CA ALA A 253 25.25 -1.11 0.37
C ALA A 253 24.41 -2.12 1.18
N PRO A 254 23.09 -2.21 0.96
CA PRO A 254 22.25 -3.22 1.63
C PRO A 254 22.64 -4.64 1.20
N ASP A 255 22.50 -5.61 2.11
CA ASP A 255 22.67 -7.03 1.80
C ASP A 255 21.48 -7.55 0.99
N ILE A 256 21.54 -7.36 -0.34
CA ILE A 256 20.47 -7.74 -1.26
C ILE A 256 20.26 -9.26 -1.24
N ALA A 257 21.33 -10.05 -1.25
CA ALA A 257 21.24 -11.51 -1.28
C ALA A 257 20.58 -12.05 0.00
N GLY A 258 21.02 -11.59 1.17
CA GLY A 258 20.46 -12.01 2.45
C GLY A 258 18.96 -11.65 2.57
N VAL A 259 18.55 -10.46 2.11
CA VAL A 259 17.11 -10.07 2.11
C VAL A 259 16.29 -10.95 1.17
N VAL A 260 16.81 -11.28 -0.02
CA VAL A 260 16.11 -12.17 -0.98
C VAL A 260 15.99 -13.58 -0.41
N ASP A 261 17.04 -14.12 0.18
CA ASP A 261 17.02 -15.46 0.79
C ASP A 261 16.04 -15.53 1.96
N ALA A 262 16.03 -14.52 2.84
CA ALA A 262 15.08 -14.41 3.95
C ALA A 262 13.62 -14.34 3.46
N ALA A 263 13.35 -13.56 2.41
CA ALA A 263 12.03 -13.44 1.82
C ALA A 263 11.55 -14.79 1.25
N HIS A 264 12.42 -15.48 0.49
CA HIS A 264 12.10 -16.79 -0.06
C HIS A 264 11.87 -17.85 1.03
N ALA A 265 12.68 -17.86 2.08
CA ALA A 265 12.51 -18.77 3.23
C ALA A 265 11.17 -18.52 3.94
N ARG A 266 10.85 -17.25 4.22
CA ARG A 266 9.59 -16.85 4.90
C ARG A 266 8.35 -17.32 4.15
N PHE A 267 8.35 -17.19 2.83
CA PHE A 267 7.17 -17.50 2.02
C PHE A 267 7.10 -18.95 1.53
N LYS A 268 8.17 -19.74 1.67
CA LYS A 268 8.13 -21.22 1.50
C LYS A 268 7.58 -21.91 2.74
N ALA A 269 7.87 -21.40 3.93
CA ALA A 269 7.41 -22.00 5.20
C ALA A 269 5.91 -21.82 5.47
N GLY A 270 5.19 -21.05 4.67
CA GLY A 270 3.74 -20.79 4.80
C GLY A 270 2.89 -21.45 3.71
N GLU A 271 3.51 -22.22 2.81
CA GLU A 271 2.85 -23.12 1.84
C GLU A 271 2.77 -24.55 2.42
#